data_d4930a32da3f21b17182972561cdf8f7
#
_entry.id   d4930a32da3f21b17182972561cdf8f7
#
_cell.length_a   1.000
_cell.length_b   1.000
_cell.length_c   1.000
_cell.angle_alpha   90.00
_cell.angle_beta   90.00
_cell.angle_gamma   90.00
#
_symmetry.space_group_name_H-M   'P 1'
#
loop_
_entity.id
_entity.type
_entity.pdbx_description
1 polymer ?
#
loop_
_entity_poly.entity_id
_entity_poly.type
_entity_poly.pdbx_seq_one_letter_code
_entity_poly.pdbx_strand_id
1 'polypeptide(L)'
;MKVDHFTILTAHRFGNAFDSMLRLRHKVFVERAGWVIPNLNHREADQFDHPLWTHYFTIRDENEVVRACGRMVRTDHPYMLEALWPELAHGHELPKSARVAEGSRMCVDPDLPKGAHTYHHALCTLAGMEWAWAHGIEHFVFVTYPSKARALEQLGLKPTIYGPAIRIGEEEFLAGHYSTAPSSSQRIRDVFGIEGSVIDIHEHEEEVAA
;
A
#
# COMPACT_ATOMS: atom_id res chain seq x y z
N MET A 1 -2.73 -4.14 -17.97
CA MET A 1 -2.55 -2.87 -17.21
C MET A 1 -1.38 -3.08 -16.30
N LYS A 2 -0.40 -2.18 -16.31
CA LYS A 2 0.77 -2.23 -15.42
C LYS A 2 0.61 -1.22 -14.29
N VAL A 3 1.32 -1.46 -13.20
CA VAL A 3 1.37 -0.59 -12.02
C VAL A 3 2.70 0.13 -12.04
N ASP A 4 2.69 1.46 -11.96
CA ASP A 4 3.90 2.24 -11.81
C ASP A 4 4.46 2.05 -10.40
N HIS A 5 5.77 1.88 -10.30
CA HIS A 5 6.51 1.86 -9.04
C HIS A 5 7.54 2.98 -9.03
N PHE A 6 7.56 3.77 -7.97
CA PHE A 6 8.54 4.84 -7.81
C PHE A 6 8.76 5.22 -6.34
N THR A 7 9.84 5.95 -6.09
CA THR A 7 10.10 6.74 -4.88
C THR A 7 9.90 8.23 -5.21
N ILE A 8 9.96 9.11 -4.21
CA ILE A 8 9.95 10.57 -4.48
C ILE A 8 11.08 10.98 -5.42
N LEU A 9 12.26 10.36 -5.28
CA LEU A 9 13.43 10.67 -6.12
C LEU A 9 13.24 10.29 -7.59
N THR A 10 12.51 9.20 -7.85
CA THR A 10 12.28 8.70 -9.23
C THR A 10 10.93 9.12 -9.81
N ALA A 11 10.08 9.79 -9.03
CA ALA A 11 8.73 10.20 -9.42
C ALA A 11 8.69 11.05 -10.71
N HIS A 12 9.74 11.83 -10.97
CA HIS A 12 9.86 12.66 -12.18
C HIS A 12 9.78 11.86 -13.48
N ARG A 13 10.05 10.55 -13.45
CA ARG A 13 9.95 9.64 -14.62
C ARG A 13 8.51 9.29 -14.97
N PHE A 14 7.57 9.51 -14.05
CA PHE A 14 6.17 9.14 -14.17
C PHE A 14 5.24 10.35 -14.35
N GLY A 15 5.79 11.44 -14.89
CA GLY A 15 5.02 12.66 -15.16
C GLY A 15 4.37 13.23 -13.92
N ASN A 16 3.03 13.31 -13.90
CA ASN A 16 2.25 13.87 -12.80
C ASN A 16 1.78 12.82 -11.76
N ALA A 17 2.28 11.58 -11.82
CA ALA A 17 1.79 10.48 -10.99
C ALA A 17 1.87 10.78 -9.49
N PHE A 18 2.97 11.37 -9.01
CA PHE A 18 3.14 11.69 -7.59
C PHE A 18 2.12 12.72 -7.10
N ASP A 19 1.95 13.84 -7.81
CA ASP A 19 0.95 14.87 -7.46
C ASP A 19 -0.48 14.31 -7.53
N SER A 20 -0.80 13.56 -8.59
CA SER A 20 -2.10 12.93 -8.77
C SER A 20 -2.41 11.90 -7.65
N MET A 21 -1.42 11.15 -7.21
CA MET A 21 -1.52 10.23 -6.08
C MET A 21 -1.85 10.97 -4.77
N LEU A 22 -1.15 12.06 -4.46
CA LEU A 22 -1.40 12.84 -3.25
C LEU A 22 -2.82 13.45 -3.25
N ARG A 23 -3.34 13.85 -4.41
CA ARG A 23 -4.73 14.31 -4.58
C ARG A 23 -5.74 13.17 -4.40
N LEU A 24 -5.47 11.98 -4.93
CA LEU A 24 -6.32 10.82 -4.70
C LEU A 24 -6.38 10.47 -3.21
N ARG A 25 -5.24 10.49 -2.52
CA ARG A 25 -5.17 10.27 -1.06
C ARG A 25 -6.00 11.31 -0.30
N HIS A 26 -5.89 12.59 -0.64
CA HIS A 26 -6.72 13.65 -0.07
C HIS A 26 -8.22 13.38 -0.29
N LYS A 27 -8.63 13.09 -1.52
CA LYS A 27 -10.03 12.78 -1.86
C LYS A 27 -10.58 11.61 -1.02
N VAL A 28 -9.76 10.55 -0.83
CA VAL A 28 -10.20 9.34 -0.12
C VAL A 28 -10.16 9.51 1.39
N PHE A 29 -9.04 9.99 1.94
CA PHE A 29 -8.85 9.99 3.39
C PHE A 29 -9.38 11.26 4.07
N VAL A 30 -9.23 12.43 3.44
CA VAL A 30 -9.66 13.69 4.03
C VAL A 30 -11.12 13.98 3.68
N GLU A 31 -11.46 14.04 2.38
CA GLU A 31 -12.80 14.47 1.97
C GLU A 31 -13.86 13.39 2.23
N ARG A 32 -13.55 12.12 1.89
CA ARG A 32 -14.54 11.05 1.99
C ARG A 32 -14.57 10.34 3.34
N ALA A 33 -13.40 10.02 3.91
CA ALA A 33 -13.31 9.33 5.20
C ALA A 33 -13.32 10.29 6.38
N GLY A 34 -13.15 11.60 6.16
CA GLY A 34 -13.19 12.62 7.21
C GLY A 34 -11.99 12.60 8.16
N TRP A 35 -10.86 12.01 7.75
CA TRP A 35 -9.68 11.95 8.60
C TRP A 35 -9.06 13.32 8.82
N VAL A 36 -8.75 13.65 10.08
CA VAL A 36 -8.03 14.87 10.45
C VAL A 36 -6.52 14.58 10.40
N ILE A 37 -5.95 14.66 9.21
CA ILE A 37 -4.55 14.37 8.93
C ILE A 37 -3.90 15.53 8.15
N PRO A 38 -2.55 15.65 8.16
CA PRO A 38 -1.86 16.70 7.43
C PRO A 38 -2.22 16.69 5.94
N ASN A 39 -2.57 17.85 5.42
CA ASN A 39 -2.82 18.06 4.00
C ASN A 39 -2.55 19.51 3.62
N LEU A 40 -2.18 19.75 2.37
CA LEU A 40 -1.92 21.07 1.82
C LEU A 40 -2.38 21.16 0.37
N ASN A 41 -3.18 22.16 0.04
CA ASN A 41 -3.66 22.40 -1.33
C ASN A 41 -4.28 21.13 -1.97
N HIS A 42 -5.17 20.44 -1.24
CA HIS A 42 -5.79 19.20 -1.67
C HIS A 42 -4.81 18.06 -1.95
N ARG A 43 -3.71 17.99 -1.20
CA ARG A 43 -2.72 16.91 -1.23
C ARG A 43 -2.52 16.38 0.18
N GLU A 44 -2.65 15.07 0.36
CA GLU A 44 -2.36 14.41 1.63
C GLU A 44 -0.96 13.80 1.58
N ALA A 45 -0.13 14.18 2.55
CA ALA A 45 1.19 13.59 2.80
C ALA A 45 1.46 13.61 4.31
N ASP A 46 2.28 12.69 4.78
CA ASP A 46 2.66 12.60 6.20
C ASP A 46 4.17 12.36 6.38
N GLN A 47 4.63 12.23 7.64
CA GLN A 47 6.04 12.03 7.96
C GLN A 47 6.63 10.71 7.45
N PHE A 48 5.80 9.77 6.99
CA PHE A 48 6.24 8.50 6.41
C PHE A 48 6.38 8.56 4.89
N ASP A 49 6.09 9.70 4.26
CA ASP A 49 6.38 9.97 2.85
C ASP A 49 7.82 10.47 2.70
N HIS A 50 8.78 9.56 2.88
CA HIS A 50 10.21 9.89 2.91
C HIS A 50 10.88 9.60 1.55
N PRO A 51 11.75 10.50 1.03
CA PRO A 51 12.30 10.37 -0.32
C PRO A 51 13.19 9.13 -0.53
N LEU A 52 13.84 8.62 0.52
CA LEU A 52 14.86 7.55 0.38
C LEU A 52 14.32 6.13 0.59
N TRP A 53 13.26 5.95 1.40
CA TRP A 53 12.81 4.59 1.79
C TRP A 53 11.31 4.35 1.66
N THR A 54 10.58 5.32 1.06
CA THR A 54 9.16 5.13 0.79
C THR A 54 8.93 4.80 -0.66
N HIS A 55 8.25 3.68 -0.90
CA HIS A 55 7.90 3.19 -2.22
C HIS A 55 6.41 3.37 -2.47
N TYR A 56 6.07 3.83 -3.66
CA TYR A 56 4.70 4.06 -4.11
C TYR A 56 4.36 3.15 -5.29
N PHE A 57 3.12 2.68 -5.29
CA PHE A 57 2.54 1.87 -6.36
C PHE A 57 1.28 2.57 -6.83
N THR A 58 1.21 2.92 -8.11
CA THR A 58 0.07 3.67 -8.65
C THR A 58 -0.45 3.07 -9.94
N ILE A 59 -1.76 3.18 -10.14
CA ILE A 59 -2.43 2.83 -11.39
C ILE A 59 -3.01 4.11 -11.98
N ARG A 60 -2.58 4.44 -13.20
CA ARG A 60 -3.08 5.59 -13.94
C ARG A 60 -4.11 5.15 -14.99
N ASP A 61 -5.06 6.03 -15.27
CA ASP A 61 -5.93 5.89 -16.42
C ASP A 61 -5.29 6.45 -17.71
N GLU A 62 -6.03 6.42 -18.80
CA GLU A 62 -5.63 6.95 -20.10
C GLU A 62 -5.34 8.47 -20.13
N ASN A 63 -5.84 9.20 -19.13
CA ASN A 63 -5.61 10.63 -18.95
C ASN A 63 -4.47 10.91 -17.93
N GLU A 64 -3.65 9.91 -17.63
CA GLU A 64 -2.55 10.00 -16.66
C GLU A 64 -3.00 10.32 -15.22
N VAL A 65 -4.29 10.15 -14.89
CA VAL A 65 -4.83 10.37 -13.55
C VAL A 65 -4.70 9.09 -12.72
N VAL A 66 -4.13 9.21 -11.52
CA VAL A 66 -4.00 8.08 -10.60
C VAL A 66 -5.38 7.67 -10.06
N ARG A 67 -5.75 6.41 -10.28
CA ARG A 67 -7.02 5.79 -9.88
C ARG A 67 -6.88 4.83 -8.71
N ALA A 68 -5.69 4.38 -8.43
CA ALA A 68 -5.38 3.60 -7.24
C ALA A 68 -3.94 3.83 -6.81
N CYS A 69 -3.65 3.72 -5.53
CA CYS A 69 -2.30 3.77 -5.01
C CYS A 69 -2.14 2.95 -3.73
N GLY A 70 -0.89 2.63 -3.42
CA GLY A 70 -0.44 2.07 -2.16
C GLY A 70 0.95 2.59 -1.82
N ARG A 71 1.27 2.63 -0.52
CA ARG A 71 2.58 3.02 0.00
C ARG A 71 3.19 1.87 0.77
N MET A 72 4.51 1.69 0.64
CA MET A 72 5.27 0.70 1.39
C MET A 72 6.51 1.33 2.00
N VAL A 73 6.76 0.97 3.27
CA VAL A 73 7.93 1.38 4.04
C VAL A 73 8.49 0.16 4.75
N ARG A 74 9.79 -0.13 4.58
CA ARG A 74 10.43 -1.23 5.32
C ARG A 74 10.47 -0.93 6.81
N THR A 75 10.31 -1.95 7.64
CA THR A 75 10.21 -1.79 9.10
C THR A 75 11.54 -1.57 9.81
N ASP A 76 12.68 -1.60 9.10
CA ASP A 76 13.96 -1.10 9.58
C ASP A 76 14.06 0.45 9.56
N HIS A 77 13.03 1.11 9.03
CA HIS A 77 12.79 2.55 9.09
C HIS A 77 11.53 2.86 9.92
N PRO A 78 11.31 4.12 10.36
CA PRO A 78 10.07 4.49 11.05
C PRO A 78 8.83 4.20 10.20
N TYR A 79 7.85 3.49 10.74
CA TYR A 79 6.60 3.14 10.09
C TYR A 79 5.38 3.39 11.00
N MET A 80 4.18 3.44 10.42
CA MET A 80 2.98 3.97 11.10
C MET A 80 2.54 3.13 12.28
N LEU A 81 2.46 1.81 12.14
CA LEU A 81 1.99 0.92 13.21
C LEU A 81 2.85 1.07 14.46
N GLU A 82 4.18 1.07 14.31
CA GLU A 82 5.09 1.24 15.45
C GLU A 82 5.00 2.63 16.07
N ALA A 83 4.95 3.66 15.22
CA ALA A 83 5.08 5.05 15.68
C ALA A 83 3.77 5.64 16.23
N LEU A 84 2.61 5.20 15.72
CA LEU A 84 1.33 5.82 16.02
C LEU A 84 0.39 4.92 16.82
N TRP A 85 0.43 3.59 16.61
CA TRP A 85 -0.56 2.67 17.18
C TRP A 85 0.04 1.33 17.63
N PRO A 86 1.15 1.34 18.42
CA PRO A 86 1.81 0.11 18.85
C PRO A 86 0.88 -0.81 19.68
N GLU A 87 -0.16 -0.27 20.30
CA GLU A 87 -1.17 -1.04 21.05
C GLU A 87 -1.95 -2.02 20.16
N LEU A 88 -2.07 -1.76 18.83
CA LEU A 88 -2.71 -2.67 17.91
C LEU A 88 -1.92 -3.97 17.68
N ALA A 89 -0.68 -4.03 18.16
CA ALA A 89 0.12 -5.26 18.14
C ALA A 89 -0.28 -6.25 19.24
N HIS A 90 -1.09 -5.86 20.24
CA HIS A 90 -1.56 -6.74 21.35
C HIS A 90 -0.43 -7.52 22.04
N GLY A 91 0.74 -6.90 22.21
CA GLY A 91 1.92 -7.54 22.82
C GLY A 91 2.76 -8.40 21.87
N HIS A 92 2.40 -8.52 20.60
CA HIS A 92 3.31 -9.07 19.60
C HIS A 92 4.49 -8.11 19.39
N GLU A 93 5.68 -8.67 19.22
CA GLU A 93 6.86 -7.88 18.88
C GLU A 93 6.68 -7.25 17.49
N LEU A 94 6.80 -5.93 17.44
CA LEU A 94 6.73 -5.20 16.18
C LEU A 94 8.04 -5.35 15.41
N PRO A 95 7.99 -5.72 14.12
CA PRO A 95 9.20 -6.03 13.37
C PRO A 95 10.06 -4.80 13.13
N LYS A 96 11.39 -4.99 13.27
CA LYS A 96 12.45 -4.05 12.84
C LYS A 96 13.39 -4.77 11.89
N SER A 97 13.00 -4.88 10.64
CA SER A 97 13.69 -5.76 9.69
C SER A 97 13.56 -5.28 8.25
N ALA A 98 14.65 -5.35 7.49
CA ALA A 98 14.63 -5.14 6.05
C ALA A 98 13.80 -6.20 5.28
N ARG A 99 13.44 -7.31 5.94
CA ARG A 99 12.63 -8.40 5.36
C ARG A 99 11.13 -8.23 5.60
N VAL A 100 10.71 -7.16 6.26
CA VAL A 100 9.30 -6.84 6.51
C VAL A 100 9.04 -5.40 6.11
N ALA A 101 7.94 -5.13 5.45
CA ALA A 101 7.51 -3.77 5.16
C ALA A 101 6.08 -3.52 5.67
N GLU A 102 5.77 -2.27 5.95
CA GLU A 102 4.40 -1.86 6.20
C GLU A 102 3.73 -1.43 4.91
N GLY A 103 2.56 -2.02 4.61
CA GLY A 103 1.65 -1.55 3.57
C GLY A 103 0.67 -0.54 4.15
N SER A 104 0.65 0.67 3.60
CA SER A 104 -0.22 1.75 4.07
C SER A 104 -0.75 2.60 2.92
N ARG A 105 -1.66 3.53 3.20
CA ARG A 105 -2.27 4.45 2.21
C ARG A 105 -2.81 3.75 0.95
N MET A 106 -3.22 2.48 1.08
CA MET A 106 -3.90 1.78 0.00
C MET A 106 -5.28 2.41 -0.21
N CYS A 107 -5.48 3.00 -1.37
CA CYS A 107 -6.77 3.56 -1.74
C CYS A 107 -7.04 3.45 -3.25
N VAL A 108 -8.32 3.45 -3.58
CA VAL A 108 -8.82 3.38 -4.96
C VAL A 108 -9.82 4.51 -5.13
N ASP A 109 -9.83 5.14 -6.29
CA ASP A 109 -10.74 6.23 -6.60
C ASP A 109 -12.20 5.77 -6.39
N PRO A 110 -12.94 6.43 -5.47
CA PRO A 110 -14.30 6.05 -5.15
C PRO A 110 -15.30 6.22 -6.31
N ASP A 111 -14.93 6.97 -7.34
CA ASP A 111 -15.79 7.20 -8.51
C ASP A 111 -15.70 6.06 -9.54
N LEU A 112 -14.76 5.12 -9.35
CA LEU A 112 -14.69 3.93 -10.19
C LEU A 112 -15.87 2.99 -9.92
N PRO A 113 -16.38 2.28 -10.96
CA PRO A 113 -17.36 1.21 -10.78
C PRO A 113 -16.88 0.15 -9.78
N LYS A 114 -17.79 -0.46 -9.01
CA LYS A 114 -17.43 -1.43 -7.95
C LYS A 114 -16.51 -2.55 -8.41
N GLY A 115 -16.74 -3.12 -9.58
CA GLY A 115 -15.90 -4.18 -10.14
C GLY A 115 -14.46 -3.70 -10.42
N ALA A 116 -14.32 -2.51 -11.02
CA ALA A 116 -13.05 -1.88 -11.27
C ALA A 116 -12.32 -1.54 -9.96
N HIS A 117 -13.06 -1.08 -8.93
CA HIS A 117 -12.50 -0.77 -7.62
C HIS A 117 -11.77 -1.97 -7.00
N THR A 118 -12.41 -3.14 -6.95
CA THR A 118 -11.81 -4.35 -6.38
C THR A 118 -10.61 -4.82 -7.21
N TYR A 119 -10.69 -4.75 -8.54
CA TYR A 119 -9.61 -5.11 -9.43
C TYR A 119 -8.37 -4.21 -9.28
N HIS A 120 -8.57 -2.88 -9.18
CA HIS A 120 -7.46 -1.95 -8.94
C HIS A 120 -6.79 -2.18 -7.58
N HIS A 121 -7.59 -2.48 -6.55
CA HIS A 121 -7.05 -2.86 -5.24
C HIS A 121 -6.19 -4.14 -5.35
N ALA A 122 -6.68 -5.16 -6.06
CA ALA A 122 -5.93 -6.40 -6.30
C ALA A 122 -4.61 -6.14 -7.05
N LEU A 123 -4.64 -5.33 -8.10
CA LEU A 123 -3.44 -4.99 -8.89
C LEU A 123 -2.39 -4.24 -8.06
N CYS A 124 -2.77 -3.22 -7.28
CA CYS A 124 -1.83 -2.52 -6.40
C CYS A 124 -1.24 -3.44 -5.34
N THR A 125 -2.05 -4.30 -4.73
CA THR A 125 -1.59 -5.28 -3.74
C THR A 125 -0.60 -6.26 -4.38
N LEU A 126 -0.93 -6.78 -5.55
CA LEU A 126 -0.09 -7.73 -6.28
C LEU A 126 1.25 -7.10 -6.69
N ALA A 127 1.24 -5.88 -7.21
CA ALA A 127 2.45 -5.16 -7.57
C ALA A 127 3.39 -4.97 -6.38
N GLY A 128 2.84 -4.56 -5.23
CA GLY A 128 3.61 -4.46 -4.01
C GLY A 128 4.20 -5.80 -3.56
N MET A 129 3.46 -6.90 -3.68
CA MET A 129 3.96 -8.23 -3.33
C MET A 129 5.06 -8.71 -4.28
N GLU A 130 4.94 -8.45 -5.60
CA GLU A 130 5.98 -8.78 -6.57
C GLU A 130 7.27 -8.01 -6.29
N TRP A 131 7.15 -6.70 -6.07
CA TRP A 131 8.27 -5.86 -5.71
C TRP A 131 8.91 -6.32 -4.40
N ALA A 132 8.12 -6.55 -3.36
CA ALA A 132 8.58 -6.97 -2.05
C ALA A 132 9.37 -8.27 -2.13
N TRP A 133 8.83 -9.28 -2.82
CA TRP A 133 9.51 -10.55 -2.99
C TRP A 133 10.83 -10.44 -3.73
N ALA A 134 10.88 -9.64 -4.80
CA ALA A 134 12.12 -9.39 -5.56
C ALA A 134 13.20 -8.71 -4.71
N HIS A 135 12.81 -7.95 -3.67
CA HIS A 135 13.72 -7.26 -2.75
C HIS A 135 13.93 -8.00 -1.40
N GLY A 136 13.54 -9.28 -1.32
CA GLY A 136 13.74 -10.10 -0.11
C GLY A 136 12.83 -9.74 1.05
N ILE A 137 11.75 -9.00 0.82
CA ILE A 137 10.73 -8.68 1.81
C ILE A 137 9.70 -9.83 1.83
N GLU A 138 9.56 -10.50 2.96
CA GLU A 138 8.79 -11.74 3.11
C GLU A 138 7.38 -11.54 3.63
N HIS A 139 7.17 -10.42 4.36
CA HIS A 139 5.88 -10.11 4.97
C HIS A 139 5.54 -8.63 4.84
N PHE A 140 4.24 -8.37 4.70
CA PHE A 140 3.69 -7.05 4.95
C PHE A 140 2.95 -7.03 6.27
N VAL A 141 3.26 -6.02 7.11
CA VAL A 141 2.41 -5.61 8.24
C VAL A 141 1.46 -4.51 7.78
N PHE A 142 0.32 -4.38 8.44
CA PHE A 142 -0.69 -3.39 8.08
C PHE A 142 -1.54 -2.98 9.30
N VAL A 143 -2.11 -1.78 9.21
CA VAL A 143 -3.23 -1.32 10.04
C VAL A 143 -4.42 -1.05 9.14
N THR A 144 -5.59 -1.55 9.51
CA THR A 144 -6.78 -1.39 8.67
C THR A 144 -8.08 -1.53 9.47
N TYR A 145 -9.20 -1.23 8.84
CA TYR A 145 -10.53 -1.52 9.39
C TYR A 145 -10.83 -3.02 9.36
N PRO A 146 -11.65 -3.54 10.29
CA PRO A 146 -12.07 -4.96 10.27
C PRO A 146 -12.72 -5.39 8.95
N SER A 147 -13.48 -4.48 8.31
CA SER A 147 -14.09 -4.75 7.01
C SER A 147 -13.05 -4.90 5.88
N LYS A 148 -11.97 -4.14 5.94
CA LYS A 148 -10.88 -4.18 4.95
C LYS A 148 -9.97 -5.39 5.16
N ALA A 149 -9.75 -5.82 6.41
CA ALA A 149 -9.06 -7.08 6.69
C ALA A 149 -9.78 -8.27 6.03
N ARG A 150 -11.11 -8.33 6.13
CA ARG A 150 -11.92 -9.33 5.40
C ARG A 150 -11.78 -9.20 3.87
N ALA A 151 -11.61 -7.99 3.35
CA ALA A 151 -11.38 -7.80 1.92
C ALA A 151 -10.03 -8.38 1.46
N LEU A 152 -8.99 -8.39 2.29
CA LEU A 152 -7.73 -9.09 1.98
C LEU A 152 -7.95 -10.60 1.79
N GLU A 153 -8.82 -11.21 2.58
CA GLU A 153 -9.19 -12.62 2.41
C GLU A 153 -9.91 -12.87 1.07
N GLN A 154 -10.77 -11.93 0.65
CA GLN A 154 -11.43 -11.97 -0.65
C GLN A 154 -10.45 -11.83 -1.83
N LEU A 155 -9.32 -11.15 -1.62
CA LEU A 155 -8.21 -11.14 -2.57
C LEU A 155 -7.43 -12.47 -2.63
N GLY A 156 -7.79 -13.46 -1.81
CA GLY A 156 -7.07 -14.73 -1.71
C GLY A 156 -5.91 -14.72 -0.72
N LEU A 157 -5.70 -13.64 0.02
CA LEU A 157 -4.67 -13.58 1.07
C LEU A 157 -5.15 -14.29 2.34
N LYS A 158 -4.19 -14.65 3.20
CA LYS A 158 -4.46 -15.25 4.52
C LYS A 158 -3.75 -14.39 5.58
N PRO A 159 -4.33 -13.25 5.97
CA PRO A 159 -3.73 -12.41 7.00
C PRO A 159 -3.78 -13.08 8.36
N THR A 160 -2.71 -12.92 9.14
CA THR A 160 -2.68 -13.20 10.56
C THR A 160 -2.96 -11.89 11.29
N ILE A 161 -4.07 -11.84 12.03
CA ILE A 161 -4.48 -10.67 12.81
C ILE A 161 -3.86 -10.78 14.21
N TYR A 162 -3.29 -9.69 14.72
CA TYR A 162 -2.60 -9.67 16.03
C TYR A 162 -3.56 -9.71 17.22
N GLY A 163 -4.79 -9.21 17.06
CA GLY A 163 -5.78 -9.22 18.14
C GLY A 163 -7.09 -8.53 17.71
N PRO A 164 -8.03 -8.36 18.64
CA PRO A 164 -9.29 -7.69 18.38
C PRO A 164 -9.09 -6.25 17.95
N ALA A 165 -10.07 -5.68 17.24
CA ALA A 165 -10.04 -4.27 16.87
C ALA A 165 -10.03 -3.36 18.11
N ILE A 166 -9.27 -2.27 18.01
CA ILE A 166 -9.20 -1.20 19.04
C ILE A 166 -9.84 0.05 18.44
N ARG A 167 -10.61 0.76 19.25
CA ARG A 167 -11.19 2.05 18.86
C ARG A 167 -10.14 3.15 18.94
N ILE A 168 -9.91 3.82 17.81
CA ILE A 168 -9.04 5.00 17.69
C ILE A 168 -9.90 6.13 17.14
N GLY A 169 -10.19 7.13 17.95
CA GLY A 169 -11.18 8.15 17.63
C GLY A 169 -12.59 7.53 17.51
N GLU A 170 -13.25 7.74 16.38
CA GLU A 170 -14.60 7.21 16.13
C GLU A 170 -14.62 5.87 15.40
N GLU A 171 -13.46 5.38 14.93
CA GLU A 171 -13.33 4.20 14.10
C GLU A 171 -12.63 3.05 14.82
N GLU A 172 -12.87 1.82 14.36
CA GLU A 172 -12.21 0.62 14.85
C GLU A 172 -11.11 0.15 13.88
N PHE A 173 -9.92 -0.09 14.43
CA PHE A 173 -8.76 -0.56 13.68
C PHE A 173 -8.22 -1.86 14.26
N LEU A 174 -7.59 -2.64 13.42
CA LEU A 174 -6.79 -3.79 13.78
C LEU A 174 -5.49 -3.81 12.98
N ALA A 175 -4.50 -4.53 13.50
CA ALA A 175 -3.25 -4.78 12.80
C ALA A 175 -3.04 -6.28 12.56
N GLY A 176 -2.17 -6.56 11.61
CA GLY A 176 -1.80 -7.93 11.26
C GLY A 176 -0.70 -7.95 10.23
N HIS A 177 -0.42 -9.15 9.73
CA HIS A 177 0.54 -9.34 8.64
C HIS A 177 0.07 -10.41 7.67
N TYR A 178 0.63 -10.41 6.47
CA TYR A 178 0.50 -11.48 5.48
C TYR A 178 1.80 -11.71 4.71
N SER A 179 1.97 -12.92 4.19
CA SER A 179 3.16 -13.30 3.44
C SER A 179 3.13 -12.74 2.01
N THR A 180 4.28 -12.27 1.54
CA THR A 180 4.52 -11.82 0.16
C THR A 180 4.95 -12.96 -0.77
N ALA A 181 5.09 -14.18 -0.25
CA ALA A 181 5.58 -15.34 -1.00
C ALA A 181 4.80 -15.55 -2.32
N PRO A 182 5.45 -16.10 -3.37
CA PRO A 182 4.82 -16.34 -4.67
C PRO A 182 3.51 -17.13 -4.60
N SER A 183 3.38 -18.06 -3.65
CA SER A 183 2.13 -18.80 -3.41
C SER A 183 0.97 -17.91 -2.94
N SER A 184 1.26 -16.78 -2.27
CA SER A 184 0.25 -15.81 -1.85
C SER A 184 -0.14 -14.88 -3.01
N SER A 185 0.83 -14.40 -3.79
CA SER A 185 0.57 -13.59 -4.99
C SER A 185 -0.16 -14.42 -6.08
N GLN A 186 0.15 -15.71 -6.21
CA GLN A 186 -0.54 -16.59 -7.16
C GLN A 186 -2.04 -16.69 -6.85
N ARG A 187 -2.44 -16.73 -5.57
CA ARG A 187 -3.87 -16.74 -5.21
C ARG A 187 -4.61 -15.49 -5.67
N ILE A 188 -3.99 -14.31 -5.61
CA ILE A 188 -4.59 -13.09 -6.16
C ILE A 188 -4.75 -13.22 -7.68
N ARG A 189 -3.73 -13.73 -8.37
CA ARG A 189 -3.75 -13.96 -9.82
C ARG A 189 -4.89 -14.89 -10.21
N ASP A 190 -5.05 -15.99 -9.50
CA ASP A 190 -6.09 -17.00 -9.77
C ASP A 190 -7.51 -16.39 -9.59
N VAL A 191 -7.71 -15.59 -8.54
CA VAL A 191 -9.00 -14.95 -8.26
C VAL A 191 -9.39 -13.94 -9.33
N PHE A 192 -8.41 -13.19 -9.87
CA PHE A 192 -8.67 -12.07 -10.79
C PHE A 192 -8.29 -12.35 -12.25
N GLY A 193 -7.80 -13.54 -12.57
CA GLY A 193 -7.37 -13.91 -13.92
C GLY A 193 -6.17 -13.06 -14.41
N ILE A 194 -5.23 -12.71 -13.51
CA ILE A 194 -4.09 -11.87 -13.84
C ILE A 194 -2.92 -12.73 -14.26
N GLU A 195 -2.47 -12.58 -15.49
CA GLU A 195 -1.32 -13.29 -16.05
C GLU A 195 -0.07 -12.38 -16.13
N GLY A 196 1.11 -12.98 -15.96
CA GLY A 196 2.40 -12.28 -16.05
C GLY A 196 2.64 -11.27 -14.90
N SER A 197 3.76 -10.55 -14.94
CA SER A 197 4.07 -9.50 -13.97
C SER A 197 3.22 -8.26 -14.20
N VAL A 198 2.73 -7.64 -13.11
CA VAL A 198 1.96 -6.40 -13.15
C VAL A 198 2.83 -5.15 -12.94
N ILE A 199 4.12 -5.34 -12.63
CA ILE A 199 5.11 -4.29 -12.41
C ILE A 199 6.37 -4.60 -13.22
N ASP A 200 7.05 -3.57 -13.71
CA ASP A 200 8.38 -3.68 -14.33
C ASP A 200 9.45 -3.38 -13.26
N ILE A 201 10.06 -4.44 -12.73
CA ILE A 201 11.03 -4.34 -11.63
C ILE A 201 12.42 -3.88 -12.12
N HIS A 202 12.75 -4.13 -13.39
CA HIS A 202 14.11 -4.01 -13.91
C HIS A 202 14.56 -2.59 -14.31
N GLU A 203 13.68 -1.61 -14.37
CA GLU A 203 14.05 -0.27 -14.85
C GLU A 203 14.61 0.69 -13.80
N HIS A 204 14.64 0.30 -12.50
CA HIS A 204 14.87 1.24 -11.41
C HIS A 204 16.09 0.98 -10.52
N GLU A 205 16.78 -0.16 -10.69
CA GLU A 205 17.88 -0.55 -9.79
C GLU A 205 19.26 0.03 -10.15
N GLU A 206 19.49 0.47 -11.38
CA GLU A 206 20.83 0.86 -11.84
C GLU A 206 21.30 2.25 -11.39
N GLU A 207 20.44 3.13 -10.89
CA GLU A 207 20.82 4.52 -10.59
C GLU A 207 21.00 4.86 -9.10
N VAL A 208 20.68 3.96 -8.17
CA VAL A 208 20.90 4.19 -6.72
C VAL A 208 22.29 3.71 -6.28
N ALA A 209 23.02 3.02 -7.15
CA ALA A 209 24.35 2.45 -6.90
C ALA A 209 25.52 3.28 -7.44
N ALA A 210 25.29 4.50 -7.93
CA ALA A 210 26.33 5.39 -8.47
C ALA A 210 26.63 6.60 -7.57
#